data_55978e49f6ec5b974af729fd88c5c0a7
#
_entry.id   55978e49f6ec5b974af729fd88c5c0a7
#
_cell.length_a   1.000
_cell.length_b   1.000
_cell.length_c   1.000
_cell.angle_alpha   90.00
_cell.angle_beta   90.00
_cell.angle_gamma   90.00
#
_symmetry.space_group_name_H-M   'P 1'
#
loop_
_entity.id
_entity.type
_entity.pdbx_description
1 polymer ?
#
loop_
_entity_poly.entity_id
_entity_poly.type
_entity_poly.pdbx_seq_one_letter_code
_entity_poly.pdbx_strand_id
1 'polypeptide(L)'
;MLGETIDFSGQTAGARPEPAPLKTYQARDGATLGYRHYGSGNADAPLVIFIHGSGWHGGAYDGLARSIAGKAGVEVALPDLRGHGPDPQTRGDIAHVGQFEEDIADLAALLRKPGQPLVLGGHSSGGGLVVRFAGGDHRSTLDGAVLLAPFLKYNAPTTRPNSGGWARPLTRRIIGLSMLNAVGITALNGLTAIQFNFPAEVLNGPEGGTATTSYSYRLNTAYAPRNDYLADIATLPPFLLIAGADDESFVASGYEPLMKTVNPDGRYRLLDGQSHLGVIDDERTAELIAGFLGDLPGARRP
;
A
#
# COMPACT_ATOMS: atom_id res chain seq x y z
N MET A 1 -19.56 5.95 22.45
CA MET A 1 -18.09 6.09 22.50
C MET A 1 -17.63 6.04 21.07
N LEU A 2 -17.01 7.11 20.57
CA LEU A 2 -16.31 7.10 19.27
C LEU A 2 -15.16 6.11 19.46
N GLY A 3 -15.12 5.03 18.66
CA GLY A 3 -14.04 4.07 18.71
C GLY A 3 -12.70 4.76 18.46
N GLU A 4 -11.65 4.27 19.09
CA GLU A 4 -10.30 4.75 18.88
C GLU A 4 -10.01 4.68 17.39
N THR A 5 -9.79 5.84 16.78
CA THR A 5 -9.32 5.98 15.42
C THR A 5 -7.84 5.54 15.37
N ILE A 6 -7.31 5.25 14.17
CA ILE A 6 -5.88 4.99 13.95
C ILE A 6 -5.04 6.02 14.71
N ASP A 7 -4.00 5.55 15.41
CA ASP A 7 -3.07 6.40 16.14
C ASP A 7 -2.08 7.09 15.21
N PHE A 8 -2.28 8.38 14.98
CA PHE A 8 -1.40 9.24 14.18
C PHE A 8 -0.30 9.92 15.01
N SER A 9 -0.17 9.64 16.30
CA SER A 9 0.80 10.33 17.17
C SER A 9 2.24 10.24 16.64
N GLY A 10 2.66 9.07 16.13
CA GLY A 10 3.96 8.89 15.48
C GLY A 10 4.12 9.71 14.20
N GLN A 11 3.02 9.99 13.49
CA GLN A 11 3.04 10.76 12.24
C GLN A 11 3.10 12.29 12.49
N THR A 12 2.63 12.73 13.65
CA THR A 12 2.58 14.15 14.04
C THR A 12 3.69 14.56 15.03
N ALA A 13 4.39 13.59 15.65
CA ALA A 13 5.42 13.85 16.64
C ALA A 13 6.76 14.23 16.00
N GLY A 14 7.24 15.45 16.25
CA GLY A 14 8.58 15.91 15.93
C GLY A 14 8.81 16.39 14.50
N ALA A 15 9.95 17.07 14.29
CA ALA A 15 10.40 17.46 12.95
C ALA A 15 10.93 16.21 12.21
N ARG A 16 10.23 15.78 11.18
CA ARG A 16 10.73 14.74 10.26
C ARG A 16 11.75 15.34 9.29
N PRO A 17 12.78 14.58 8.86
CA PRO A 17 13.63 15.01 7.77
C PRO A 17 12.77 15.33 6.53
N GLU A 18 13.18 16.33 5.76
CA GLU A 18 12.51 16.65 4.50
C GLU A 18 12.54 15.42 3.59
N PRO A 19 11.38 14.99 3.05
CA PRO A 19 11.31 13.87 2.12
C PRO A 19 12.17 14.11 0.87
N ALA A 20 12.63 13.03 0.22
CA ALA A 20 13.31 13.17 -1.05
C ALA A 20 12.46 13.97 -2.06
N PRO A 21 13.09 14.72 -2.97
CA PRO A 21 12.37 15.51 -3.98
C PRO A 21 11.39 14.67 -4.79
N LEU A 22 10.20 15.21 -5.01
CA LEU A 22 9.20 14.57 -5.86
C LEU A 22 9.68 14.59 -7.31
N LYS A 23 9.83 13.41 -7.90
CA LYS A 23 10.06 13.19 -9.33
C LYS A 23 8.73 12.88 -10.00
N THR A 24 8.68 12.97 -11.31
CA THR A 24 7.48 12.63 -12.09
C THR A 24 7.78 11.62 -13.18
N TYR A 25 6.75 10.88 -13.59
CA TYR A 25 6.77 10.02 -14.77
C TYR A 25 5.47 10.14 -15.54
N GLN A 26 5.48 9.72 -16.80
CA GLN A 26 4.29 9.65 -17.65
C GLN A 26 3.73 8.23 -17.58
N ALA A 27 2.49 8.11 -17.11
CA ALA A 27 1.74 6.86 -17.23
C ALA A 27 1.33 6.63 -18.70
N ARG A 28 0.96 5.39 -19.04
CA ARG A 28 0.57 4.99 -20.41
C ARG A 28 -0.59 5.79 -21.02
N ASP A 29 -1.44 6.37 -20.18
CA ASP A 29 -2.54 7.24 -20.58
C ASP A 29 -2.13 8.72 -20.73
N GLY A 30 -0.85 9.04 -20.56
CA GLY A 30 -0.30 10.40 -20.63
C GLY A 30 -0.43 11.21 -19.35
N ALA A 31 -0.98 10.66 -18.27
CA ALA A 31 -1.03 11.37 -16.99
C ALA A 31 0.36 11.48 -16.36
N THR A 32 0.65 12.64 -15.78
CA THR A 32 1.89 12.86 -15.01
C THR A 32 1.65 12.44 -13.56
N LEU A 33 2.43 11.46 -13.07
CA LEU A 33 2.34 10.95 -11.70
C LEU A 33 3.64 11.19 -10.94
N GLY A 34 3.53 11.35 -9.61
CA GLY A 34 4.65 11.64 -8.72
C GLY A 34 5.23 10.38 -8.07
N TYR A 35 6.53 10.39 -7.81
CA TYR A 35 7.21 9.41 -6.96
C TYR A 35 8.45 10.00 -6.31
N ARG A 36 8.86 9.44 -5.17
CA ARG A 36 10.16 9.72 -4.54
C ARG A 36 11.05 8.50 -4.70
N HIS A 37 12.37 8.73 -4.77
CA HIS A 37 13.34 7.68 -5.05
C HIS A 37 14.53 7.76 -4.10
N TYR A 38 14.91 6.62 -3.54
CA TYR A 38 15.98 6.44 -2.56
C TYR A 38 16.91 5.33 -3.00
N GLY A 39 18.19 5.42 -2.62
CA GLY A 39 19.18 4.38 -2.87
C GLY A 39 20.23 4.74 -3.89
N SER A 40 21.19 3.86 -4.08
CA SER A 40 22.47 4.10 -4.77
C SER A 40 22.51 3.71 -6.24
N GLY A 41 21.41 3.22 -6.79
CA GLY A 41 21.40 2.78 -8.20
C GLY A 41 22.10 1.43 -8.46
N ASN A 42 22.30 0.59 -7.44
CA ASN A 42 22.88 -0.75 -7.61
C ASN A 42 21.93 -1.65 -8.44
N ALA A 43 22.34 -2.01 -9.65
CA ALA A 43 21.53 -2.83 -10.57
C ALA A 43 21.42 -4.30 -10.13
N ASP A 44 22.34 -4.78 -9.29
CA ASP A 44 22.34 -6.16 -8.78
C ASP A 44 21.42 -6.33 -7.56
N ALA A 45 20.96 -5.22 -6.97
CA ALA A 45 20.03 -5.22 -5.85
C ALA A 45 18.57 -5.04 -6.34
N PRO A 46 17.57 -5.60 -5.63
CA PRO A 46 16.17 -5.43 -5.98
C PRO A 46 15.73 -3.95 -6.09
N LEU A 47 14.81 -3.66 -7.02
CA LEU A 47 13.99 -2.45 -6.99
C LEU A 47 12.78 -2.72 -6.09
N VAL A 48 12.60 -1.89 -5.07
CA VAL A 48 11.43 -1.92 -4.19
C VAL A 48 10.51 -0.76 -4.57
N ILE A 49 9.26 -1.03 -4.96
CA ILE A 49 8.21 -0.01 -5.07
C ILE A 49 7.29 -0.19 -3.87
N PHE A 50 7.25 0.81 -2.97
CA PHE A 50 6.48 0.72 -1.74
C PHE A 50 5.25 1.63 -1.78
N ILE A 51 4.07 1.03 -1.63
CA ILE A 51 2.75 1.63 -1.85
C ILE A 51 2.17 2.09 -0.51
N HIS A 52 1.76 3.35 -0.44
CA HIS A 52 1.17 3.96 0.75
C HIS A 52 -0.21 3.39 1.10
N GLY A 53 -0.68 3.63 2.33
CA GLY A 53 -2.03 3.28 2.79
C GLY A 53 -3.12 4.24 2.29
N SER A 54 -4.38 3.91 2.60
CA SER A 54 -5.54 4.72 2.19
C SER A 54 -5.49 6.14 2.74
N GLY A 55 -5.91 7.09 1.92
CA GLY A 55 -6.03 8.50 2.27
C GLY A 55 -4.70 9.28 2.31
N TRP A 56 -3.56 8.61 2.23
CA TRP A 56 -2.24 9.20 2.43
C TRP A 56 -1.44 9.34 1.13
N HIS A 57 -0.09 9.44 1.21
CA HIS A 57 0.81 9.62 0.07
C HIS A 57 2.18 8.97 0.35
N GLY A 58 3.02 8.82 -0.68
CA GLY A 58 4.32 8.16 -0.56
C GLY A 58 5.28 8.85 0.40
N GLY A 59 5.25 10.18 0.49
CA GLY A 59 6.16 10.94 1.38
C GLY A 59 6.08 10.55 2.86
N ALA A 60 4.94 10.04 3.32
CA ALA A 60 4.77 9.59 4.70
C ALA A 60 5.65 8.37 5.05
N TYR A 61 6.20 7.69 4.07
CA TYR A 61 7.07 6.51 4.23
C TYR A 61 8.55 6.81 3.99
N ASP A 62 8.94 8.11 3.98
CA ASP A 62 10.32 8.56 3.75
C ASP A 62 11.33 7.89 4.68
N GLY A 63 11.05 7.88 5.99
CA GLY A 63 11.91 7.26 7.00
C GLY A 63 12.15 5.78 6.75
N LEU A 64 11.07 5.04 6.47
CA LEU A 64 11.14 3.63 6.14
C LEU A 64 11.96 3.38 4.86
N ALA A 65 11.70 4.16 3.80
CA ALA A 65 12.39 4.00 2.53
C ALA A 65 13.89 4.28 2.65
N ARG A 66 14.29 5.33 3.38
CA ARG A 66 15.71 5.62 3.67
C ARG A 66 16.37 4.49 4.43
N SER A 67 15.68 3.97 5.45
CA SER A 67 16.21 2.88 6.29
C SER A 67 16.38 1.59 5.47
N ILE A 68 15.39 1.21 4.68
CA ILE A 68 15.47 0.03 3.78
C ILE A 68 16.61 0.22 2.77
N ALA A 69 16.65 1.37 2.08
CA ALA A 69 17.69 1.66 1.07
C ALA A 69 19.09 1.58 1.68
N GLY A 70 19.29 2.16 2.87
CA GLY A 70 20.58 2.15 3.56
C GLY A 70 21.00 0.77 4.08
N LYS A 71 20.06 0.03 4.73
CA LYS A 71 20.36 -1.27 5.34
C LYS A 71 20.54 -2.40 4.29
N ALA A 72 19.75 -2.38 3.23
CA ALA A 72 19.76 -3.43 2.19
C ALA A 72 20.57 -3.05 0.94
N GLY A 73 21.00 -1.81 0.79
CA GLY A 73 21.70 -1.35 -0.42
C GLY A 73 20.83 -1.39 -1.68
N VAL A 74 19.49 -1.27 -1.54
CA VAL A 74 18.51 -1.38 -2.62
C VAL A 74 18.01 -0.02 -3.08
N GLU A 75 17.37 0.02 -4.24
CA GLU A 75 16.58 1.17 -4.69
C GLU A 75 15.15 1.05 -4.15
N VAL A 76 14.62 2.15 -3.59
CA VAL A 76 13.24 2.22 -3.12
C VAL A 76 12.53 3.38 -3.81
N ALA A 77 11.38 3.11 -4.43
CA ALA A 77 10.50 4.12 -5.00
C ALA A 77 9.19 4.19 -4.19
N LEU A 78 8.79 5.41 -3.84
CA LEU A 78 7.53 5.71 -3.15
C LEU A 78 6.62 6.49 -4.11
N PRO A 79 5.69 5.85 -4.83
CA PRO A 79 4.73 6.58 -5.66
C PRO A 79 3.71 7.31 -4.80
N ASP A 80 3.28 8.48 -5.25
CA ASP A 80 1.99 9.04 -4.89
C ASP A 80 0.99 8.44 -5.88
N LEU A 81 0.14 7.51 -5.42
CA LEU A 81 -0.83 6.86 -6.28
C LEU A 81 -1.78 7.89 -6.91
N ARG A 82 -2.26 7.62 -8.10
CA ARG A 82 -3.26 8.45 -8.78
C ARG A 82 -4.40 8.82 -7.83
N GLY A 83 -4.81 10.08 -7.83
CA GLY A 83 -5.83 10.59 -6.90
C GLY A 83 -5.31 10.93 -5.50
N HIS A 84 -4.01 10.80 -5.24
CA HIS A 84 -3.37 11.07 -3.96
C HIS A 84 -2.20 12.06 -4.08
N GLY A 85 -1.62 12.43 -2.94
CA GLY A 85 -0.47 13.32 -2.87
C GLY A 85 -0.84 14.81 -2.96
N PRO A 86 0.15 15.69 -3.18
CA PRO A 86 -0.05 17.14 -3.04
C PRO A 86 -0.94 17.74 -4.15
N ASP A 87 -0.84 17.27 -5.38
CA ASP A 87 -1.53 17.87 -6.53
C ASP A 87 -2.04 16.83 -7.53
N PRO A 88 -3.00 15.96 -7.13
CA PRO A 88 -3.58 15.00 -8.05
C PRO A 88 -4.55 15.67 -9.03
N GLN A 89 -4.57 15.22 -10.28
CA GLN A 89 -5.51 15.70 -11.30
C GLN A 89 -6.97 15.66 -10.82
N THR A 90 -7.35 14.58 -10.12
CA THR A 90 -8.65 14.42 -9.46
C THR A 90 -8.46 13.68 -8.15
N ARG A 91 -8.65 14.38 -7.02
CA ARG A 91 -8.44 13.78 -5.69
C ARG A 91 -9.49 12.71 -5.39
N GLY A 92 -9.01 11.53 -4.99
CA GLY A 92 -9.88 10.41 -4.57
C GLY A 92 -10.62 9.72 -5.70
N ASP A 93 -10.20 9.92 -6.96
CA ASP A 93 -10.81 9.28 -8.12
C ASP A 93 -9.77 8.82 -9.16
N ILE A 94 -10.16 7.86 -9.99
CA ILE A 94 -9.38 7.28 -11.10
C ILE A 94 -10.30 7.06 -12.31
N ALA A 95 -9.77 6.71 -13.48
CA ALA A 95 -10.60 6.50 -14.67
C ALA A 95 -11.31 5.14 -14.67
N HIS A 96 -10.62 4.07 -14.28
CA HIS A 96 -11.16 2.69 -14.30
C HIS A 96 -10.52 1.80 -13.24
N VAL A 97 -11.21 0.71 -12.90
CA VAL A 97 -10.67 -0.35 -12.03
C VAL A 97 -9.52 -1.06 -12.78
N GLY A 98 -8.35 -1.20 -12.14
CA GLY A 98 -7.13 -1.72 -12.77
C GLY A 98 -6.08 -0.65 -13.02
N GLN A 99 -6.45 0.63 -13.02
CA GLN A 99 -5.52 1.73 -13.32
C GLN A 99 -4.34 1.83 -12.35
N PHE A 100 -4.51 1.44 -11.08
CA PHE A 100 -3.40 1.39 -10.14
C PHE A 100 -2.36 0.33 -10.50
N GLU A 101 -2.80 -0.85 -10.93
CA GLU A 101 -1.90 -1.90 -11.39
C GLU A 101 -1.13 -1.48 -12.63
N GLU A 102 -1.78 -0.75 -13.54
CA GLU A 102 -1.16 -0.17 -14.74
C GLU A 102 -0.12 0.90 -14.38
N ASP A 103 -0.46 1.86 -13.51
CA ASP A 103 0.45 2.92 -13.05
C ASP A 103 1.70 2.34 -12.35
N ILE A 104 1.54 1.30 -11.51
CA ILE A 104 2.65 0.60 -10.86
C ILE A 104 3.52 -0.12 -11.89
N ALA A 105 2.91 -0.78 -12.87
CA ALA A 105 3.66 -1.44 -13.95
C ALA A 105 4.46 -0.45 -14.80
N ASP A 106 3.89 0.73 -15.08
CA ASP A 106 4.58 1.81 -15.82
C ASP A 106 5.76 2.38 -15.03
N LEU A 107 5.59 2.60 -13.73
CA LEU A 107 6.69 3.03 -12.85
C LEU A 107 7.78 1.96 -12.76
N ALA A 108 7.40 0.69 -12.63
CA ALA A 108 8.34 -0.42 -12.62
C ALA A 108 9.12 -0.50 -13.93
N ALA A 109 8.46 -0.35 -15.08
CA ALA A 109 9.10 -0.36 -16.40
C ALA A 109 10.09 0.80 -16.59
N LEU A 110 9.80 1.97 -15.98
CA LEU A 110 10.69 3.14 -16.02
C LEU A 110 11.95 2.92 -15.18
N LEU A 111 11.81 2.33 -13.98
CA LEU A 111 12.90 2.30 -13.00
C LEU A 111 13.71 1.02 -13.03
N ARG A 112 13.10 -0.11 -13.38
CA ARG A 112 13.71 -1.44 -13.34
C ARG A 112 14.76 -1.60 -14.42
N LYS A 113 15.95 -2.02 -14.02
CA LYS A 113 17.04 -2.37 -14.93
C LYS A 113 16.88 -3.81 -15.44
N PRO A 114 17.47 -4.15 -16.62
CA PRO A 114 17.44 -5.51 -17.12
C PRO A 114 17.95 -6.53 -16.09
N GLY A 115 17.15 -7.56 -15.79
CA GLY A 115 17.49 -8.61 -14.83
C GLY A 115 17.35 -8.22 -13.36
N GLN A 116 17.03 -6.97 -13.03
CA GLN A 116 16.84 -6.52 -11.66
C GLN A 116 15.55 -7.11 -11.07
N PRO A 117 15.57 -7.75 -9.89
CA PRO A 117 14.36 -8.23 -9.23
C PRO A 117 13.44 -7.07 -8.85
N LEU A 118 12.11 -7.25 -9.04
CA LEU A 118 11.09 -6.30 -8.61
C LEU A 118 10.40 -6.81 -7.34
N VAL A 119 10.39 -5.99 -6.30
CA VAL A 119 9.66 -6.24 -5.06
C VAL A 119 8.60 -5.15 -4.89
N LEU A 120 7.34 -5.53 -4.74
CA LEU A 120 6.31 -4.60 -4.31
C LEU A 120 6.14 -4.67 -2.80
N GLY A 121 6.25 -3.53 -2.15
CA GLY A 121 5.87 -3.35 -0.75
C GLY A 121 4.58 -2.54 -0.64
N GLY A 122 3.87 -2.68 0.49
CA GLY A 122 2.73 -1.81 0.74
C GLY A 122 2.19 -1.93 2.15
N HIS A 123 1.66 -0.83 2.65
CA HIS A 123 1.05 -0.74 3.97
C HIS A 123 -0.47 -0.66 3.86
N SER A 124 -1.19 -1.34 4.75
CA SER A 124 -2.66 -1.24 4.82
C SER A 124 -3.32 -1.53 3.47
N SER A 125 -4.08 -0.58 2.90
CA SER A 125 -4.65 -0.70 1.55
C SER A 125 -3.58 -0.88 0.47
N GLY A 126 -2.38 -0.28 0.64
CA GLY A 126 -1.24 -0.51 -0.26
C GLY A 126 -0.77 -1.96 -0.25
N GLY A 127 -0.75 -2.61 0.92
CA GLY A 127 -0.50 -4.05 1.03
C GLY A 127 -1.59 -4.88 0.35
N GLY A 128 -2.85 -4.45 0.45
CA GLY A 128 -3.96 -5.05 -0.30
C GLY A 128 -3.79 -4.93 -1.82
N LEU A 129 -3.29 -3.77 -2.29
CA LEU A 129 -3.00 -3.56 -3.71
C LEU A 129 -1.83 -4.43 -4.20
N VAL A 130 -0.83 -4.70 -3.35
CA VAL A 130 0.24 -5.67 -3.68
C VAL A 130 -0.34 -7.06 -3.89
N VAL A 131 -1.25 -7.52 -3.01
CA VAL A 131 -1.96 -8.80 -3.17
C VAL A 131 -2.76 -8.81 -4.47
N ARG A 132 -3.49 -7.72 -4.77
CA ARG A 132 -4.26 -7.58 -6.00
C ARG A 132 -3.36 -7.62 -7.25
N PHE A 133 -2.22 -6.95 -7.23
CA PHE A 133 -1.24 -6.95 -8.32
C PHE A 133 -0.68 -8.36 -8.59
N ALA A 134 -0.36 -9.11 -7.52
CA ALA A 134 0.15 -10.46 -7.63
C ALA A 134 -0.85 -11.44 -8.28
N GLY A 135 -2.16 -11.23 -8.08
CA GLY A 135 -3.20 -12.03 -8.75
C GLY A 135 -3.61 -11.50 -10.13
N GLY A 136 -3.03 -10.37 -10.59
CA GLY A 136 -3.42 -9.68 -11.81
C GLY A 136 -2.57 -10.00 -13.04
N ASP A 137 -2.79 -9.21 -14.10
CA ASP A 137 -2.15 -9.40 -15.41
C ASP A 137 -0.64 -9.11 -15.38
N HIS A 138 -0.17 -8.32 -14.40
CA HIS A 138 1.24 -7.94 -14.24
C HIS A 138 2.04 -8.87 -13.30
N ARG A 139 1.42 -9.93 -12.77
CA ARG A 139 2.02 -10.84 -11.76
C ARG A 139 3.39 -11.40 -12.15
N SER A 140 3.60 -11.70 -13.44
CA SER A 140 4.85 -12.29 -13.94
C SER A 140 6.07 -11.37 -13.81
N THR A 141 5.87 -10.12 -13.47
CA THR A 141 6.96 -9.15 -13.26
C THR A 141 7.42 -9.07 -11.81
N LEU A 142 6.69 -9.69 -10.87
CA LEU A 142 6.90 -9.58 -9.43
C LEU A 142 7.76 -10.74 -8.92
N ASP A 143 8.88 -10.42 -8.28
CA ASP A 143 9.85 -11.39 -7.76
C ASP A 143 9.78 -11.56 -6.24
N GLY A 144 9.17 -10.60 -5.52
CA GLY A 144 8.96 -10.64 -4.06
C GLY A 144 7.90 -9.65 -3.60
N ALA A 145 7.35 -9.85 -2.39
CA ALA A 145 6.38 -8.93 -1.81
C ALA A 145 6.65 -8.64 -0.32
N VAL A 146 6.37 -7.39 0.10
CA VAL A 146 6.43 -6.95 1.50
C VAL A 146 5.09 -6.38 1.90
N LEU A 147 4.42 -6.98 2.86
CA LEU A 147 3.08 -6.63 3.29
C LEU A 147 3.13 -6.09 4.72
N LEU A 148 2.93 -4.78 4.90
CA LEU A 148 2.82 -4.18 6.24
C LEU A 148 1.34 -4.04 6.60
N ALA A 149 0.86 -4.80 7.59
CA ALA A 149 -0.51 -4.77 8.08
C ALA A 149 -1.55 -4.68 6.93
N PRO A 150 -1.57 -5.61 5.95
CA PRO A 150 -2.33 -5.44 4.71
C PRO A 150 -3.83 -5.52 4.92
N PHE A 151 -4.60 -4.65 4.27
CA PHE A 151 -6.04 -4.81 4.13
C PHE A 151 -6.34 -5.93 3.12
N LEU A 152 -6.84 -7.07 3.58
CA LEU A 152 -7.14 -8.21 2.69
C LEU A 152 -8.54 -8.13 2.09
N LYS A 153 -9.56 -7.87 2.90
CA LYS A 153 -10.95 -7.64 2.45
C LYS A 153 -11.78 -7.13 3.63
N TYR A 154 -12.87 -6.40 3.35
CA TYR A 154 -13.78 -5.89 4.39
C TYR A 154 -14.41 -7.00 5.25
N ASN A 155 -14.57 -8.20 4.72
CA ASN A 155 -15.12 -9.39 5.39
C ASN A 155 -14.05 -10.45 5.70
N ALA A 156 -12.76 -10.14 5.56
CA ALA A 156 -11.70 -11.04 5.98
C ALA A 156 -11.67 -11.16 7.52
N PRO A 157 -11.33 -12.32 8.06
CA PRO A 157 -11.21 -12.51 9.52
C PRO A 157 -10.19 -11.57 10.18
N THR A 158 -9.29 -11.03 9.38
CA THR A 158 -8.25 -10.08 9.79
C THR A 158 -8.73 -8.64 9.89
N THR A 159 -9.91 -8.30 9.37
CA THR A 159 -10.40 -6.92 9.32
C THR A 159 -11.36 -6.63 10.48
N ARG A 160 -11.02 -5.67 11.33
CA ARG A 160 -11.94 -5.18 12.37
C ARG A 160 -13.07 -4.36 11.74
N PRO A 161 -14.25 -4.27 12.38
CA PRO A 161 -15.36 -3.45 11.88
C PRO A 161 -14.90 -2.03 11.53
N ASN A 162 -15.19 -1.59 10.30
CA ASN A 162 -14.78 -0.27 9.77
C ASN A 162 -13.27 0.02 9.92
N SER A 163 -12.43 -1.01 9.87
CA SER A 163 -10.98 -0.91 10.12
C SER A 163 -10.67 -0.12 11.39
N GLY A 164 -11.24 -0.56 12.53
CA GLY A 164 -11.05 0.11 13.82
C GLY A 164 -11.65 1.52 13.90
N GLY A 165 -12.62 1.86 13.06
CA GLY A 165 -13.23 3.20 13.00
C GLY A 165 -12.57 4.16 12.00
N TRP A 166 -11.48 3.77 11.34
CA TRP A 166 -10.82 4.55 10.30
C TRP A 166 -11.72 4.79 9.09
N ALA A 167 -12.35 3.73 8.59
CA ALA A 167 -13.12 3.74 7.36
C ALA A 167 -14.63 3.93 7.64
N ARG A 168 -15.26 4.80 6.87
CA ARG A 168 -16.71 5.03 6.86
C ARG A 168 -17.28 4.68 5.48
N PRO A 169 -17.59 3.38 5.21
CA PRO A 169 -18.15 2.98 3.94
C PRO A 169 -19.59 3.46 3.80
N LEU A 170 -19.94 3.99 2.64
CA LEU A 170 -21.30 4.35 2.27
C LEU A 170 -22.03 3.11 1.73
N THR A 171 -22.29 2.15 2.63
CA THR A 171 -22.67 0.77 2.30
C THR A 171 -23.85 0.67 1.30
N ARG A 172 -24.92 1.46 1.50
CA ARG A 172 -26.07 1.45 0.57
C ARG A 172 -25.67 1.87 -0.84
N ARG A 173 -24.78 2.86 -0.95
CA ARG A 173 -24.25 3.34 -2.23
C ARG A 173 -23.35 2.29 -2.89
N ILE A 174 -22.48 1.67 -2.11
CA ILE A 174 -21.60 0.58 -2.59
C ILE A 174 -22.44 -0.56 -3.15
N ILE A 175 -23.47 -1.00 -2.42
CA ILE A 175 -24.37 -2.07 -2.89
C ILE A 175 -25.07 -1.66 -4.20
N GLY A 176 -25.67 -0.46 -4.26
CA GLY A 176 -26.34 0.02 -5.46
C GLY A 176 -25.41 0.10 -6.67
N LEU A 177 -24.19 0.65 -6.48
CA LEU A 177 -23.19 0.73 -7.56
C LEU A 177 -22.69 -0.66 -7.98
N SER A 178 -22.50 -1.60 -7.04
CA SER A 178 -22.15 -2.98 -7.36
C SER A 178 -23.21 -3.68 -8.20
N MET A 179 -24.51 -3.47 -7.88
CA MET A 179 -25.62 -4.00 -8.68
C MET A 179 -25.64 -3.40 -10.09
N LEU A 180 -25.41 -2.09 -10.24
CA LEU A 180 -25.32 -1.43 -11.55
C LEU A 180 -24.12 -1.98 -12.36
N ASN A 181 -22.97 -2.16 -11.72
CA ASN A 181 -21.79 -2.74 -12.39
C ASN A 181 -22.03 -4.18 -12.83
N ALA A 182 -22.80 -4.97 -12.08
CA ALA A 182 -23.12 -6.35 -12.46
C ALA A 182 -23.93 -6.45 -13.78
N VAL A 183 -24.62 -5.36 -14.15
CA VAL A 183 -25.35 -5.26 -15.44
C VAL A 183 -24.66 -4.31 -16.43
N GLY A 184 -23.38 -3.98 -16.22
CA GLY A 184 -22.57 -3.20 -17.13
C GLY A 184 -22.75 -1.67 -17.05
N ILE A 185 -23.52 -1.15 -16.07
CA ILE A 185 -23.72 0.29 -15.90
C ILE A 185 -22.64 0.86 -14.99
N THR A 186 -21.62 1.52 -15.56
CA THR A 186 -20.43 2.05 -14.87
C THR A 186 -20.39 3.58 -14.76
N ALA A 187 -21.33 4.28 -15.39
CA ALA A 187 -21.32 5.75 -15.50
C ALA A 187 -21.33 6.48 -14.13
N LEU A 188 -21.82 5.82 -13.07
CA LEU A 188 -21.91 6.37 -11.72
C LEU A 188 -20.71 5.99 -10.82
N ASN A 189 -19.71 5.31 -11.35
CA ASN A 189 -18.56 4.82 -10.55
C ASN A 189 -17.65 5.92 -9.99
N GLY A 190 -17.79 7.17 -10.44
CA GLY A 190 -17.16 8.34 -9.84
C GLY A 190 -17.82 8.83 -8.55
N LEU A 191 -18.97 8.28 -8.14
CA LEU A 191 -19.60 8.69 -6.89
C LEU A 191 -18.79 8.20 -5.68
N THR A 192 -18.67 9.06 -4.64
CA THR A 192 -18.01 8.73 -3.38
C THR A 192 -18.60 7.46 -2.76
N ALA A 193 -17.77 6.50 -2.44
CA ALA A 193 -18.16 5.21 -1.86
C ALA A 193 -17.70 5.02 -0.41
N ILE A 194 -16.59 5.67 -0.03
CA ILE A 194 -15.99 5.55 1.31
C ILE A 194 -15.39 6.89 1.74
N GLN A 195 -15.37 7.14 3.03
CA GLN A 195 -14.75 8.30 3.67
C GLN A 195 -13.80 7.83 4.76
N PHE A 196 -12.81 8.65 5.12
CA PHE A 196 -11.80 8.33 6.13
C PHE A 196 -11.82 9.35 7.27
N ASN A 197 -11.71 8.86 8.50
CA ASN A 197 -11.75 9.66 9.72
C ASN A 197 -10.35 10.15 10.11
N PHE A 198 -9.82 11.12 9.36
CA PHE A 198 -8.58 11.79 9.74
C PHE A 198 -8.78 12.64 11.00
N PRO A 199 -7.84 12.62 11.96
CA PRO A 199 -7.82 13.58 13.07
C PRO A 199 -7.73 15.03 12.56
N ALA A 200 -8.37 15.97 13.26
CA ALA A 200 -8.38 17.37 12.87
C ALA A 200 -6.96 17.99 12.86
N GLU A 201 -6.09 17.57 13.79
CA GLU A 201 -4.69 18.00 13.84
C GLU A 201 -3.89 17.56 12.61
N VAL A 202 -4.19 16.40 12.03
CA VAL A 202 -3.57 15.93 10.78
C VAL A 202 -4.04 16.78 9.61
N LEU A 203 -5.36 17.03 9.50
CA LEU A 203 -5.93 17.83 8.40
C LEU A 203 -5.52 19.30 8.45
N ASN A 204 -5.29 19.84 9.65
CA ASN A 204 -4.85 21.23 9.85
C ASN A 204 -3.32 21.36 9.95
N GLY A 205 -2.60 20.24 9.91
CA GLY A 205 -1.14 20.19 9.94
C GLY A 205 -0.50 20.48 8.56
N PRO A 206 0.84 20.52 8.50
CA PRO A 206 1.58 20.84 7.26
C PRO A 206 1.24 19.92 6.08
N GLU A 207 0.97 18.65 6.35
CA GLU A 207 0.66 17.61 5.35
C GLU A 207 -0.85 17.49 5.06
N GLY A 208 -1.71 18.26 5.73
CA GLY A 208 -3.17 18.13 5.61
C GLY A 208 -3.69 18.33 4.18
N GLY A 209 -3.01 19.17 3.39
CA GLY A 209 -3.34 19.39 1.99
C GLY A 209 -3.12 18.17 1.09
N THR A 210 -2.34 17.17 1.54
CA THR A 210 -2.09 15.93 0.80
C THR A 210 -3.11 14.84 1.12
N ALA A 211 -3.87 14.97 2.22
CA ALA A 211 -4.85 13.98 2.66
C ALA A 211 -5.98 13.80 1.65
N THR A 212 -6.30 12.55 1.33
CA THR A 212 -7.44 12.17 0.49
C THR A 212 -8.51 11.55 1.35
N THR A 213 -9.48 12.34 1.77
CA THR A 213 -10.47 11.99 2.80
C THR A 213 -11.63 11.13 2.31
N SER A 214 -11.73 10.88 1.02
CA SER A 214 -12.78 10.04 0.44
C SER A 214 -12.39 9.46 -0.91
N TYR A 215 -12.97 8.31 -1.26
CA TYR A 215 -12.77 7.68 -2.56
C TYR A 215 -14.07 7.50 -3.33
N SER A 216 -13.97 7.60 -4.65
CA SER A 216 -14.98 7.12 -5.57
C SER A 216 -15.15 5.60 -5.47
N TYR A 217 -16.26 5.09 -5.99
CA TYR A 217 -16.49 3.64 -6.04
C TYR A 217 -15.41 2.92 -6.85
N ARG A 218 -15.00 3.46 -8.00
CA ARG A 218 -13.98 2.84 -8.86
C ARG A 218 -12.60 2.85 -8.21
N LEU A 219 -12.20 3.96 -7.54
CA LEU A 219 -10.92 4.00 -6.82
C LEU A 219 -10.94 3.03 -5.63
N ASN A 220 -11.99 3.05 -4.81
CA ASN A 220 -12.12 2.11 -3.69
C ASN A 220 -12.07 0.65 -4.14
N THR A 221 -12.68 0.33 -5.29
CA THR A 221 -12.65 -1.02 -5.87
C THR A 221 -11.27 -1.39 -6.39
N ALA A 222 -10.57 -0.45 -7.03
CA ALA A 222 -9.22 -0.66 -7.57
C ALA A 222 -8.17 -0.84 -6.47
N TYR A 223 -8.35 -0.15 -5.33
CA TYR A 223 -7.39 -0.20 -4.22
C TYR A 223 -7.59 -1.44 -3.32
N ALA A 224 -8.77 -2.05 -3.34
CA ALA A 224 -9.07 -3.25 -2.57
C ALA A 224 -8.63 -4.52 -3.33
N PRO A 225 -8.21 -5.60 -2.63
CA PRO A 225 -8.06 -6.91 -3.23
C PRO A 225 -9.35 -7.36 -3.94
N ARG A 226 -9.22 -8.26 -4.92
CA ARG A 226 -10.37 -8.83 -5.66
C ARG A 226 -11.33 -9.56 -4.73
N ASN A 227 -12.49 -9.95 -5.24
CA ASN A 227 -13.47 -10.68 -4.41
C ASN A 227 -12.90 -12.02 -3.95
N ASP A 228 -12.21 -12.73 -4.82
CA ASP A 228 -11.43 -13.93 -4.48
C ASP A 228 -9.99 -13.54 -4.12
N TYR A 229 -9.82 -12.84 -3.00
CA TYR A 229 -8.51 -12.42 -2.53
C TYR A 229 -7.63 -13.60 -2.07
N LEU A 230 -8.22 -14.75 -1.75
CA LEU A 230 -7.45 -15.95 -1.42
C LEU A 230 -6.76 -16.52 -2.66
N ALA A 231 -7.40 -16.48 -3.83
CA ALA A 231 -6.75 -16.83 -5.09
C ALA A 231 -5.59 -15.87 -5.41
N ASP A 232 -5.76 -14.56 -5.16
CA ASP A 232 -4.67 -13.59 -5.32
C ASP A 232 -3.50 -13.86 -4.34
N ILE A 233 -3.78 -14.20 -3.08
CA ILE A 233 -2.76 -14.58 -2.09
C ILE A 233 -2.01 -15.85 -2.53
N ALA A 234 -2.68 -16.83 -3.11
CA ALA A 234 -2.06 -18.06 -3.59
C ALA A 234 -1.01 -17.81 -4.68
N THR A 235 -1.08 -16.69 -5.38
CA THR A 235 -0.15 -16.30 -6.46
C THR A 235 0.98 -15.37 -6.00
N LEU A 236 1.02 -14.97 -4.73
CA LEU A 236 2.12 -14.18 -4.21
C LEU A 236 3.46 -14.91 -4.42
N PRO A 237 4.50 -14.22 -4.91
CA PRO A 237 5.85 -14.74 -4.87
C PRO A 237 6.33 -14.86 -3.40
N PRO A 238 7.58 -15.25 -3.12
CA PRO A 238 8.09 -15.17 -1.76
C PRO A 238 7.73 -13.84 -1.12
N PHE A 239 7.16 -13.87 0.09
CA PHE A 239 6.72 -12.63 0.74
C PHE A 239 7.01 -12.59 2.23
N LEU A 240 7.13 -11.36 2.73
CA LEU A 240 7.23 -11.04 4.15
C LEU A 240 6.00 -10.22 4.57
N LEU A 241 5.28 -10.70 5.58
CA LEU A 241 4.21 -9.94 6.22
C LEU A 241 4.68 -9.50 7.62
N ILE A 242 4.55 -8.20 7.92
CA ILE A 242 4.81 -7.62 9.23
C ILE A 242 3.56 -6.88 9.67
N ALA A 243 3.15 -7.03 10.93
CA ALA A 243 2.05 -6.29 11.51
C ALA A 243 2.34 -5.95 12.98
N GLY A 244 1.79 -4.87 13.47
CA GLY A 244 1.81 -4.54 14.89
C GLY A 244 0.91 -5.50 15.68
N ALA A 245 1.36 -5.96 16.84
CA ALA A 245 0.54 -6.81 17.71
C ALA A 245 -0.68 -6.04 18.27
N ASP A 246 -0.53 -4.73 18.43
CA ASP A 246 -1.56 -3.82 18.96
C ASP A 246 -2.31 -3.06 17.84
N ASP A 247 -2.32 -3.63 16.60
CA ASP A 247 -3.01 -3.04 15.46
C ASP A 247 -4.49 -2.85 15.74
N GLU A 248 -4.94 -1.59 15.73
CA GLU A 248 -6.30 -1.18 16.02
C GLU A 248 -7.25 -1.33 14.80
N SER A 249 -6.69 -1.46 13.60
CA SER A 249 -7.45 -1.63 12.35
C SER A 249 -7.66 -3.09 11.98
N PHE A 250 -6.68 -3.95 12.30
CA PHE A 250 -6.70 -5.36 11.89
C PHE A 250 -6.38 -6.29 13.06
N VAL A 251 -6.78 -7.55 12.91
CA VAL A 251 -6.46 -8.66 13.83
C VAL A 251 -5.17 -9.28 13.34
N ALA A 252 -4.03 -8.75 13.82
CA ALA A 252 -2.69 -9.11 13.33
C ALA A 252 -2.40 -10.62 13.43
N SER A 253 -2.82 -11.28 14.51
CA SER A 253 -2.68 -12.72 14.71
C SER A 253 -3.47 -13.59 13.73
N GLY A 254 -4.41 -13.00 13.00
CA GLY A 254 -5.24 -13.69 12.01
C GLY A 254 -4.58 -13.84 10.63
N TYR A 255 -3.50 -13.10 10.33
CA TYR A 255 -2.89 -13.14 8.99
C TYR A 255 -2.27 -14.50 8.66
N GLU A 256 -1.37 -14.98 9.50
CA GLU A 256 -0.64 -16.23 9.25
C GLU A 256 -1.58 -17.43 9.10
N PRO A 257 -2.53 -17.70 10.01
CA PRO A 257 -3.44 -18.84 9.86
C PRO A 257 -4.33 -18.72 8.63
N LEU A 258 -4.75 -17.49 8.24
CA LEU A 258 -5.57 -17.29 7.05
C LEU A 258 -4.76 -17.53 5.77
N MET A 259 -3.63 -16.85 5.63
CA MET A 259 -2.88 -16.84 4.37
C MET A 259 -2.17 -18.16 4.10
N LYS A 260 -1.72 -18.87 5.15
CA LYS A 260 -1.12 -20.20 5.02
C LYS A 260 -2.09 -21.26 4.48
N THR A 261 -3.39 -21.03 4.50
CA THR A 261 -4.36 -21.97 3.89
C THR A 261 -4.19 -22.08 2.37
N VAL A 262 -3.63 -21.04 1.73
CA VAL A 262 -3.49 -20.96 0.27
C VAL A 262 -2.06 -20.70 -0.21
N ASN A 263 -1.19 -20.16 0.66
CA ASN A 263 0.23 -19.91 0.36
C ASN A 263 1.08 -20.20 1.62
N PRO A 264 1.66 -21.39 1.75
CA PRO A 264 2.40 -21.81 2.94
C PRO A 264 3.77 -21.16 3.10
N ASP A 265 4.33 -20.58 2.02
CA ASP A 265 5.73 -20.14 1.96
C ASP A 265 5.95 -18.70 2.48
N GLY A 266 4.91 -18.04 2.99
CA GLY A 266 4.98 -16.70 3.55
C GLY A 266 5.78 -16.64 4.86
N ARG A 267 6.53 -15.56 5.04
CA ARG A 267 7.19 -15.22 6.31
C ARG A 267 6.33 -14.22 7.06
N TYR A 268 6.09 -14.47 8.36
CA TYR A 268 5.21 -13.63 9.19
C TYR A 268 5.96 -13.11 10.41
N ARG A 269 5.76 -11.85 10.76
CA ARG A 269 6.32 -11.22 11.97
C ARG A 269 5.28 -10.32 12.61
N LEU A 270 5.05 -10.50 13.89
CA LEU A 270 4.27 -9.58 14.73
C LEU A 270 5.24 -8.79 15.59
N LEU A 271 5.06 -7.47 15.63
CA LEU A 271 5.89 -6.57 16.41
C LEU A 271 5.11 -6.14 17.67
N ASP A 272 5.55 -6.65 18.82
CA ASP A 272 4.95 -6.30 20.11
C ASP A 272 5.05 -4.79 20.35
N GLY A 273 3.98 -4.20 20.88
CA GLY A 273 3.88 -2.80 21.23
C GLY A 273 3.70 -1.87 20.02
N GLN A 274 3.45 -2.40 18.82
CA GLN A 274 3.25 -1.58 17.62
C GLN A 274 1.79 -1.52 17.21
N SER A 275 1.32 -0.29 16.95
CA SER A 275 0.00 0.04 16.39
C SER A 275 -0.02 -0.16 14.85
N HIS A 276 -1.16 0.13 14.23
CA HIS A 276 -1.31 0.07 12.77
C HIS A 276 -0.29 0.95 12.01
N LEU A 277 -0.07 2.19 12.46
CA LEU A 277 0.92 3.09 11.88
C LEU A 277 2.31 2.93 12.52
N GLY A 278 2.40 2.53 13.79
CA GLY A 278 3.67 2.35 14.49
C GLY A 278 4.61 1.37 13.81
N VAL A 279 4.07 0.35 13.13
CA VAL A 279 4.87 -0.62 12.37
C VAL A 279 5.69 0.01 11.24
N ILE A 280 5.32 1.19 10.73
CA ILE A 280 6.03 1.90 9.67
C ILE A 280 7.34 2.49 10.19
N ASP A 281 7.30 3.10 11.37
CA ASP A 281 8.39 3.86 11.95
C ASP A 281 9.30 3.01 12.87
N ASP A 282 8.95 1.74 13.12
CA ASP A 282 9.76 0.82 13.94
C ASP A 282 11.02 0.35 13.17
N GLU A 283 12.19 0.51 13.80
CA GLU A 283 13.46 0.14 13.19
C GLU A 283 13.52 -1.35 12.84
N ARG A 284 12.91 -2.22 13.63
CA ARG A 284 12.80 -3.67 13.38
C ARG A 284 12.13 -3.97 12.05
N THR A 285 11.18 -3.14 11.61
CA THR A 285 10.51 -3.29 10.31
C THR A 285 11.50 -3.18 9.15
N ALA A 286 12.34 -2.14 9.15
CA ALA A 286 13.35 -1.97 8.11
C ALA A 286 14.41 -3.08 8.13
N GLU A 287 14.80 -3.57 9.32
CA GLU A 287 15.74 -4.69 9.48
C GLU A 287 15.17 -6.01 8.92
N LEU A 288 13.93 -6.31 9.24
CA LEU A 288 13.24 -7.51 8.74
C LEU A 288 13.09 -7.47 7.22
N ILE A 289 12.74 -6.30 6.66
CA ILE A 289 12.65 -6.11 5.21
C ILE A 289 14.02 -6.27 4.57
N ALA A 290 15.08 -5.65 5.11
CA ALA A 290 16.43 -5.79 4.58
C ALA A 290 16.92 -7.25 4.58
N GLY A 291 16.67 -7.98 5.66
CA GLY A 291 16.97 -9.41 5.75
C GLY A 291 16.20 -10.23 4.69
N PHE A 292 14.91 -9.95 4.51
CA PHE A 292 14.09 -10.63 3.50
C PHE A 292 14.60 -10.36 2.07
N LEU A 293 14.92 -9.11 1.75
CA LEU A 293 15.45 -8.71 0.44
C LEU A 293 16.79 -9.41 0.13
N GLY A 294 17.66 -9.56 1.14
CA GLY A 294 18.94 -10.28 1.00
C GLY A 294 18.80 -11.80 0.80
N ASP A 295 17.65 -12.36 1.14
CA ASP A 295 17.36 -13.80 0.97
C ASP A 295 16.64 -14.13 -0.36
N LEU A 296 16.24 -13.11 -1.14
CA LEU A 296 15.54 -13.34 -2.41
C LEU A 296 16.46 -13.99 -3.43
N PRO A 297 15.95 -14.93 -4.26
CA PRO A 297 16.70 -15.49 -5.36
C PRO A 297 17.17 -14.39 -6.33
N GLY A 298 18.45 -14.33 -6.64
CA GLY A 298 19.03 -13.33 -7.52
C GLY A 298 19.56 -12.07 -6.82
N ALA A 299 19.27 -11.86 -5.53
CA ALA A 299 19.95 -10.85 -4.74
C ALA A 299 21.39 -11.30 -4.46
N ARG A 300 22.38 -10.67 -5.08
CA ARG A 300 23.78 -10.89 -4.71
C ARG A 300 24.01 -10.15 -3.40
N ARG A 301 24.48 -10.88 -2.38
CA ARG A 301 24.93 -10.26 -1.11
C ARG A 301 26.12 -9.35 -1.45
N PRO A 302 26.16 -8.12 -0.87
CA PRO A 302 27.28 -7.20 -1.03
C PRO A 302 28.60 -7.77 -0.49
#